data_96e37090689766308d13d2f42434970a
#
_entry.id   96e37090689766308d13d2f42434970a
#
_cell.length_a   1.000
_cell.length_b   1.000
_cell.length_c   1.000
_cell.angle_alpha   90.00
_cell.angle_beta   90.00
_cell.angle_gamma   90.00
#
_symmetry.space_group_name_H-M   'P 1'
#
loop_
_entity.id
_entity.type
_entity.pdbx_description
1 polymer ?
#
loop_
_entity_poly.entity_id
_entity_poly.type
_entity_poly.pdbx_seq_one_letter_code
_entity_poly.pdbx_strand_id
1 'polypeptide(L)'
;LVLCHEVGDQWRARLLDPVTTVHLFILQILHGNTACSPLPRLVEQRCTASAFCQARTRLPLGVWQQLLRRTTAVCEQTTHDAGRGRGHRTFLVDGSSFSMSDTPELQEAFGQPSGQRPGCGFPVAHILALFHAGTGFLLEVLAAPWHTHDMAQVAALHATLHPGDVLVGD
;
A
#
# COMPACT_ATOMS: atom_id res chain seq x y z
N LEU A 1 8.47 14.96 5.71
CA LEU A 1 7.82 15.63 6.86
C LEU A 1 6.56 16.38 6.46
N VAL A 2 6.53 17.05 5.30
CA VAL A 2 5.35 17.79 4.80
C VAL A 2 4.10 16.89 4.77
N LEU A 3 4.23 15.66 4.25
CA LEU A 3 3.14 14.68 4.19
C LEU A 3 2.52 14.37 5.56
N CYS A 4 3.35 14.28 6.59
CA CYS A 4 2.85 14.00 7.95
C CYS A 4 2.02 15.17 8.48
N HIS A 5 2.43 16.40 8.21
CA HIS A 5 1.63 17.59 8.56
C HIS A 5 0.30 17.63 7.83
N GLU A 6 0.28 17.30 6.53
CA GLU A 6 -0.93 17.28 5.72
C GLU A 6 -1.97 16.27 6.21
N VAL A 7 -1.51 15.14 6.77
CA VAL A 7 -2.42 14.13 7.37
C VAL A 7 -2.71 14.39 8.86
N GLY A 8 -2.28 15.54 9.40
CA GLY A 8 -2.53 15.92 10.80
C GLY A 8 -1.70 15.15 11.82
N ASP A 9 -0.66 14.44 11.40
CA ASP A 9 0.20 13.69 12.32
C ASP A 9 1.17 14.60 13.05
N GLN A 10 1.26 14.40 14.36
CA GLN A 10 2.20 15.10 15.24
C GLN A 10 3.26 14.12 15.75
N TRP A 11 4.51 14.31 15.35
CA TRP A 11 5.61 13.49 15.84
C TRP A 11 6.60 14.29 16.67
N ARG A 12 7.31 13.59 17.53
CA ARG A 12 8.43 14.17 18.26
C ARG A 12 9.71 13.96 17.45
N ALA A 13 10.58 14.96 17.41
CA ALA A 13 11.92 14.83 16.84
C ALA A 13 12.71 13.76 17.62
N ARG A 14 12.87 12.60 17.03
CA ARG A 14 13.57 11.43 17.56
C ARG A 14 14.41 10.81 16.46
N LEU A 15 15.29 9.87 16.82
CA LEU A 15 16.10 9.11 15.87
C LEU A 15 15.25 8.42 14.77
N LEU A 16 14.10 7.87 15.15
CA LEU A 16 13.12 7.28 14.24
C LEU A 16 11.96 8.27 14.04
N ASP A 17 12.25 9.33 13.31
CA ASP A 17 11.23 10.22 12.78
C ASP A 17 10.48 9.55 11.60
N PRO A 18 9.39 10.13 11.09
CA PRO A 18 8.64 9.56 9.97
C PRO A 18 9.50 9.30 8.73
N VAL A 19 10.41 10.19 8.38
CA VAL A 19 11.25 10.04 7.17
C VAL A 19 12.20 8.86 7.34
N THR A 20 12.91 8.79 8.43
CA THR A 20 13.82 7.68 8.76
C THR A 20 13.05 6.37 8.83
N THR A 21 11.85 6.38 9.40
CA THR A 21 11.00 5.18 9.51
C THR A 21 10.56 4.68 8.13
N VAL A 22 10.14 5.57 7.23
CA VAL A 22 9.78 5.22 5.84
C VAL A 22 10.99 4.67 5.10
N HIS A 23 12.16 5.31 5.20
CA HIS A 23 13.38 4.81 4.55
C HIS A 23 13.76 3.41 5.03
N LEU A 24 13.74 3.18 6.33
CA LEU A 24 14.04 1.86 6.91
C LEU A 24 13.03 0.81 6.45
N PHE A 25 11.76 1.18 6.31
CA PHE A 25 10.72 0.27 5.81
C PHE A 25 10.96 -0.09 4.33
N ILE A 26 11.29 0.89 3.48
CA ILE A 26 11.66 0.63 2.09
C ILE A 26 12.89 -0.28 2.01
N LEU A 27 13.93 -0.01 2.80
CA LEU A 27 15.11 -0.86 2.86
C LEU A 27 14.78 -2.28 3.33
N GLN A 28 13.87 -2.44 4.29
CA GLN A 28 13.39 -3.75 4.72
C GLN A 28 12.81 -4.55 3.56
N ILE A 29 11.99 -3.91 2.72
CA ILE A 29 11.38 -4.54 1.54
C ILE A 29 12.46 -4.90 0.51
N LEU A 30 13.38 -3.98 0.22
CA LEU A 30 14.47 -4.20 -0.74
C LEU A 30 15.44 -5.33 -0.31
N HIS A 31 15.55 -5.59 0.98
CA HIS A 31 16.27 -6.74 1.53
C HIS A 31 15.42 -8.01 1.65
N GLY A 32 14.47 -8.20 0.74
CA GLY A 32 13.63 -9.41 0.68
C GLY A 32 12.59 -9.49 1.80
N ASN A 33 12.09 -8.33 2.25
CA ASN A 33 11.14 -8.24 3.36
C ASN A 33 11.69 -8.87 4.66
N THR A 34 12.96 -8.61 4.93
CA THR A 34 13.67 -9.19 6.08
C THR A 34 12.97 -8.88 7.41
N ALA A 35 13.19 -9.73 8.42
CA ALA A 35 12.68 -9.46 9.76
C ALA A 35 13.22 -8.13 10.33
N CYS A 36 12.52 -7.56 11.30
CA CYS A 36 12.97 -6.30 11.92
C CYS A 36 14.26 -6.44 12.72
N SER A 37 14.59 -7.66 13.20
CA SER A 37 15.78 -7.89 14.06
C SER A 37 17.13 -7.64 13.36
N PRO A 38 17.38 -8.09 12.12
CA PRO A 38 18.64 -7.81 11.44
C PRO A 38 18.72 -6.39 10.86
N LEU A 39 17.60 -5.73 10.62
CA LEU A 39 17.52 -4.47 9.89
C LEU A 39 18.43 -3.36 10.46
N PRO A 40 18.48 -3.09 11.78
CA PRO A 40 19.37 -2.06 12.32
C PRO A 40 20.85 -2.28 12.00
N ARG A 41 21.27 -3.54 11.87
CA ARG A 41 22.66 -3.89 11.52
C ARG A 41 22.91 -3.72 10.02
N LEU A 42 21.93 -4.04 9.19
CA LEU A 42 22.05 -3.92 7.73
C LEU A 42 22.16 -2.46 7.26
N VAL A 43 21.58 -1.54 8.01
CA VAL A 43 21.53 -0.11 7.66
C VAL A 43 22.40 0.76 8.56
N GLU A 44 23.23 0.14 9.44
CA GLU A 44 24.09 0.84 10.40
C GLU A 44 23.35 1.86 11.29
N GLN A 45 22.05 1.65 11.50
CA GLN A 45 21.21 2.52 12.31
C GLN A 45 21.29 2.14 13.78
N ARG A 46 21.49 3.16 14.65
CA ARG A 46 21.51 2.98 16.10
C ARG A 46 20.09 2.89 16.69
N CYS A 47 19.31 1.92 16.23
CA CYS A 47 17.98 1.67 16.78
C CYS A 47 17.79 0.18 17.09
N THR A 48 16.83 -0.14 17.95
CA THR A 48 16.44 -1.54 18.19
C THR A 48 15.31 -1.96 17.24
N ALA A 49 15.19 -3.26 16.99
CA ALA A 49 14.08 -3.83 16.23
C ALA A 49 12.72 -3.42 16.80
N SER A 50 12.57 -3.46 18.13
CA SER A 50 11.35 -3.05 18.83
C SER A 50 11.04 -1.55 18.60
N ALA A 51 12.03 -0.67 18.69
CA ALA A 51 11.84 0.75 18.42
C ALA A 51 11.39 1.01 16.98
N PHE A 52 11.96 0.28 16.01
CA PHE A 52 11.55 0.37 14.62
C PHE A 52 10.12 -0.17 14.38
N CYS A 53 9.75 -1.33 14.96
CA CYS A 53 8.39 -1.84 14.91
C CYS A 53 7.37 -0.81 15.45
N GLN A 54 7.65 -0.22 16.62
CA GLN A 54 6.79 0.80 17.21
C GLN A 54 6.74 2.08 16.35
N ALA A 55 7.83 2.47 15.72
CA ALA A 55 7.84 3.63 14.82
C ALA A 55 6.97 3.39 13.59
N ARG A 56 7.05 2.20 12.98
CA ARG A 56 6.18 1.79 11.86
C ARG A 56 4.69 1.83 12.22
N THR A 57 4.33 1.27 13.38
CA THR A 57 2.92 1.22 13.83
C THR A 57 2.35 2.62 14.06
N ARG A 58 3.18 3.61 14.37
CA ARG A 58 2.75 4.99 14.57
C ARG A 58 2.57 5.80 13.29
N LEU A 59 3.09 5.34 12.15
CA LEU A 59 2.90 6.03 10.88
C LEU A 59 1.45 5.88 10.42
N PRO A 60 0.68 6.96 10.28
CA PRO A 60 -0.67 6.88 9.78
C PRO A 60 -0.74 6.34 8.35
N LEU A 61 -1.78 5.58 8.03
CA LEU A 61 -2.02 5.08 6.68
C LEU A 61 -2.06 6.21 5.65
N GLY A 62 -2.59 7.38 6.02
CA GLY A 62 -2.63 8.56 5.16
C GLY A 62 -1.26 9.01 4.65
N VAL A 63 -0.18 8.80 5.41
CA VAL A 63 1.19 9.11 4.95
C VAL A 63 1.56 8.22 3.77
N TRP A 64 1.26 6.93 3.83
CA TRP A 64 1.53 5.98 2.76
C TRP A 64 0.70 6.25 1.51
N GLN A 65 -0.59 6.56 1.70
CA GLN A 65 -1.49 6.93 0.61
C GLN A 65 -1.03 8.21 -0.10
N GLN A 66 -0.63 9.24 0.66
CA GLN A 66 -0.11 10.48 0.07
C GLN A 66 1.24 10.26 -0.61
N LEU A 67 2.11 9.41 -0.06
CA LEU A 67 3.37 9.06 -0.70
C LEU A 67 3.12 8.37 -2.05
N LEU A 68 2.21 7.40 -2.11
CA LEU A 68 1.81 6.74 -3.34
C LEU A 68 1.30 7.76 -4.37
N ARG A 69 0.33 8.61 -4.00
CA ARG A 69 -0.24 9.63 -4.89
C ARG A 69 0.80 10.59 -5.47
N ARG A 70 1.75 11.04 -4.65
CA ARG A 70 2.84 11.92 -5.12
C ARG A 70 3.79 11.20 -6.05
N THR A 71 4.13 9.95 -5.75
CA THR A 71 4.96 9.13 -6.64
C THR A 71 4.25 8.93 -7.98
N THR A 72 2.96 8.61 -7.96
CA THR A 72 2.13 8.48 -9.15
C THR A 72 2.13 9.75 -9.99
N ALA A 73 1.91 10.91 -9.37
CA ALA A 73 1.90 12.19 -10.09
C ALA A 73 3.24 12.49 -10.79
N VAL A 74 4.37 12.19 -10.14
CA VAL A 74 5.70 12.31 -10.76
C VAL A 74 5.86 11.32 -11.91
N CYS A 75 5.40 10.08 -11.75
CA CYS A 75 5.46 9.06 -12.80
C CYS A 75 4.64 9.47 -14.02
N GLU A 76 3.43 9.98 -13.83
CA GLU A 76 2.57 10.46 -14.92
C GLU A 76 3.21 11.60 -15.71
N GLN A 77 3.88 12.53 -15.04
CA GLN A 77 4.59 13.64 -15.70
C GLN A 77 5.78 13.18 -16.54
N THR A 78 6.46 12.11 -16.13
CA THR A 78 7.68 11.63 -16.79
C THR A 78 7.41 10.59 -17.87
N THR A 79 6.21 10.02 -17.92
CA THR A 79 5.89 8.86 -18.80
C THR A 79 4.79 9.15 -19.81
N HIS A 80 4.65 10.40 -20.25
CA HIS A 80 3.55 10.86 -21.12
C HIS A 80 3.22 9.95 -22.31
N ASP A 81 4.22 9.29 -22.91
CA ASP A 81 4.05 8.44 -24.09
C ASP A 81 4.20 6.94 -23.81
N ALA A 82 4.67 6.55 -22.64
CA ALA A 82 4.79 5.16 -22.27
C ALA A 82 3.41 4.56 -21.97
N GLY A 83 3.13 3.37 -22.50
CA GLY A 83 1.91 2.64 -22.22
C GLY A 83 0.65 3.12 -22.93
N ARG A 84 0.78 3.93 -23.98
CA ARG A 84 -0.35 4.27 -24.83
C ARG A 84 -0.60 3.13 -25.85
N GLY A 85 -1.60 2.31 -25.54
CA GLY A 85 -2.12 1.35 -26.51
C GLY A 85 -3.05 2.04 -27.51
N ARG A 86 -2.68 2.09 -28.80
CA ARG A 86 -3.48 2.74 -29.88
C ARG A 86 -3.85 4.20 -29.58
N GLY A 87 -2.97 4.94 -28.86
CA GLY A 87 -3.21 6.34 -28.48
C GLY A 87 -3.92 6.54 -27.15
N HIS A 88 -4.40 5.47 -26.51
CA HIS A 88 -5.08 5.51 -25.20
C HIS A 88 -4.11 5.18 -24.07
N ARG A 89 -4.26 5.86 -22.91
CA ARG A 89 -3.57 5.42 -21.69
C ARG A 89 -4.14 4.07 -21.28
N THR A 90 -3.28 3.12 -20.99
CA THR A 90 -3.68 1.76 -20.64
C THR A 90 -3.25 1.45 -19.21
N PHE A 91 -4.17 0.91 -18.46
CA PHE A 91 -3.98 0.52 -17.07
C PHE A 91 -4.29 -0.95 -16.90
N LEU A 92 -3.57 -1.59 -16.01
CA LEU A 92 -3.83 -2.97 -15.58
C LEU A 92 -4.46 -2.93 -14.19
N VAL A 93 -5.51 -3.69 -14.01
CA VAL A 93 -6.11 -3.92 -12.69
C VAL A 93 -5.95 -5.39 -12.33
N ASP A 94 -5.48 -5.66 -11.13
CA ASP A 94 -5.27 -7.01 -10.63
C ASP A 94 -5.75 -7.12 -9.19
N GLY A 95 -6.44 -8.21 -8.90
CA GLY A 95 -6.95 -8.55 -7.59
C GLY A 95 -6.02 -9.52 -6.86
N SER A 96 -5.87 -9.31 -5.57
CA SER A 96 -5.12 -10.21 -4.70
C SER A 96 -5.75 -10.27 -3.31
N SER A 97 -5.22 -11.12 -2.45
CA SER A 97 -5.65 -11.19 -1.06
C SER A 97 -4.50 -11.48 -0.13
N PHE A 98 -4.60 -11.06 1.12
CA PHE A 98 -3.64 -11.41 2.16
C PHE A 98 -4.32 -11.66 3.50
N SER A 99 -3.74 -12.61 4.26
CA SER A 99 -4.16 -12.91 5.62
C SER A 99 -3.54 -11.92 6.60
N MET A 100 -4.31 -11.53 7.59
CA MET A 100 -3.89 -10.62 8.65
C MET A 100 -3.84 -11.33 10.00
N SER A 101 -3.29 -10.66 11.01
CA SER A 101 -3.28 -11.17 12.39
C SER A 101 -4.72 -11.40 12.87
N ASP A 102 -4.93 -12.48 13.60
CA ASP A 102 -6.24 -12.78 14.18
C ASP A 102 -6.49 -11.90 15.41
N THR A 103 -7.16 -10.76 15.17
CA THR A 103 -7.64 -9.86 16.22
C THR A 103 -9.12 -9.57 16.02
N PRO A 104 -9.87 -9.30 17.10
CA PRO A 104 -11.30 -9.02 17.00
C PRO A 104 -11.63 -7.88 16.04
N GLU A 105 -10.83 -6.80 16.05
CA GLU A 105 -11.03 -5.63 15.21
C GLU A 105 -10.85 -5.95 13.73
N LEU A 106 -9.85 -6.79 13.38
CA LEU A 106 -9.60 -7.20 12.00
C LEU A 106 -10.62 -8.22 11.52
N GLN A 107 -11.09 -9.11 12.40
CA GLN A 107 -12.20 -10.02 12.10
C GLN A 107 -13.50 -9.25 11.80
N GLU A 108 -13.81 -8.23 12.60
CA GLU A 108 -14.99 -7.39 12.38
C GLU A 108 -14.88 -6.59 11.06
N ALA A 109 -13.70 -6.01 10.79
CA ALA A 109 -13.50 -5.14 9.64
C ALA A 109 -13.40 -5.90 8.31
N PHE A 110 -12.77 -7.08 8.28
CA PHE A 110 -12.44 -7.79 7.04
C PHE A 110 -13.12 -9.15 6.90
N GLY A 111 -13.39 -9.83 8.01
CA GLY A 111 -13.98 -11.16 8.01
C GLY A 111 -12.99 -12.25 7.58
N GLN A 112 -13.46 -13.48 7.58
CA GLN A 112 -12.69 -14.67 7.20
C GLN A 112 -13.40 -15.46 6.08
N PRO A 113 -12.68 -16.31 5.32
CA PRO A 113 -13.27 -17.18 4.31
C PRO A 113 -14.35 -18.09 4.90
N SER A 114 -15.46 -18.26 4.20
CA SER A 114 -16.62 -19.04 4.65
C SER A 114 -16.36 -20.53 4.87
N GLY A 115 -15.30 -21.07 4.28
CA GLY A 115 -14.87 -22.45 4.50
C GLY A 115 -14.16 -22.70 5.84
N GLN A 116 -13.88 -21.65 6.59
CA GLN A 116 -13.26 -21.74 7.92
C GLN A 116 -14.34 -21.64 8.99
N ARG A 117 -14.16 -22.40 10.10
CA ARG A 117 -15.08 -22.28 11.23
C ARG A 117 -15.00 -20.88 11.82
N PRO A 118 -16.14 -20.25 12.19
CA PRO A 118 -16.14 -18.95 12.86
C PRO A 118 -15.19 -18.94 14.07
N GLY A 119 -14.30 -17.95 14.17
CA GLY A 119 -13.29 -17.84 15.21
C GLY A 119 -12.10 -18.80 15.10
N CYS A 120 -11.95 -19.53 13.99
CA CYS A 120 -10.84 -20.47 13.76
C CYS A 120 -10.07 -20.15 12.48
N GLY A 121 -10.06 -18.91 12.03
CA GLY A 121 -9.39 -18.50 10.80
C GLY A 121 -8.79 -17.12 10.92
N PHE A 122 -7.92 -16.79 10.00
CA PHE A 122 -7.34 -15.46 9.90
C PHE A 122 -8.26 -14.55 9.08
N PRO A 123 -8.44 -13.28 9.49
CA PRO A 123 -9.10 -12.30 8.65
C PRO A 123 -8.31 -12.10 7.35
N VAL A 124 -9.04 -11.94 6.25
CA VAL A 124 -8.47 -11.78 4.91
C VAL A 124 -8.96 -10.49 4.29
N ALA A 125 -8.04 -9.66 3.82
CA ALA A 125 -8.36 -8.52 2.99
C ALA A 125 -8.23 -8.88 1.51
N HIS A 126 -9.19 -8.45 0.70
CA HIS A 126 -9.03 -8.31 -0.74
C HIS A 126 -8.30 -7.01 -1.06
N ILE A 127 -7.37 -7.08 -2.00
CA ILE A 127 -6.66 -5.93 -2.54
C ILE A 127 -7.00 -5.83 -4.01
N LEU A 128 -7.32 -4.64 -4.46
CA LEU A 128 -7.39 -4.30 -5.87
C LEU A 128 -6.32 -3.26 -6.17
N ALA A 129 -5.41 -3.58 -7.07
CA ALA A 129 -4.27 -2.73 -7.43
C ALA A 129 -4.40 -2.26 -8.87
N LEU A 130 -4.14 -0.97 -9.10
CA LEU A 130 -4.12 -0.33 -10.41
C LEU A 130 -2.70 0.00 -10.81
N PHE A 131 -2.28 -0.46 -11.98
CA PHE A 131 -0.94 -0.24 -12.52
C PHE A 131 -0.99 0.50 -13.86
N HIS A 132 0.01 1.32 -14.12
CA HIS A 132 0.24 1.89 -15.44
C HIS A 132 0.89 0.84 -16.35
N ALA A 133 0.23 0.44 -17.43
CA ALA A 133 0.66 -0.70 -18.26
C ALA A 133 2.05 -0.53 -18.89
N GLY A 134 2.42 0.70 -19.25
CA GLY A 134 3.71 0.96 -19.91
C GLY A 134 4.92 1.01 -18.97
N THR A 135 4.70 1.29 -17.71
CA THR A 135 5.79 1.48 -16.74
C THR A 135 5.79 0.46 -15.62
N GLY A 136 4.65 -0.22 -15.41
CA GLY A 136 4.45 -1.10 -14.26
C GLY A 136 4.31 -0.36 -12.93
N PHE A 137 4.21 0.97 -12.92
CA PHE A 137 4.02 1.71 -11.68
C PHE A 137 2.65 1.45 -11.06
N LEU A 138 2.65 1.20 -9.77
CA LEU A 138 1.45 1.13 -8.94
C LEU A 138 0.89 2.55 -8.77
N LEU A 139 -0.38 2.74 -9.14
CA LEU A 139 -1.07 4.04 -9.10
C LEU A 139 -2.03 4.16 -7.93
N GLU A 140 -2.77 3.08 -7.66
CA GLU A 140 -3.76 3.05 -6.58
C GLU A 140 -3.85 1.64 -6.01
N VAL A 141 -4.15 1.56 -4.71
CA VAL A 141 -4.45 0.30 -4.01
C VAL A 141 -5.70 0.50 -3.17
N LEU A 142 -6.66 -0.35 -3.39
CA LEU A 142 -7.86 -0.45 -2.56
C LEU A 142 -7.80 -1.72 -1.74
N ALA A 143 -8.21 -1.64 -0.48
CA ALA A 143 -8.38 -2.80 0.38
C ALA A 143 -9.84 -2.88 0.83
N ALA A 144 -10.40 -4.06 0.79
CA ALA A 144 -11.79 -4.30 1.14
C ALA A 144 -11.94 -5.62 1.94
N PRO A 145 -13.08 -5.79 2.65
CA PRO A 145 -13.42 -7.03 3.32
C PRO A 145 -13.46 -8.22 2.36
N TRP A 146 -13.18 -9.43 2.88
CA TRP A 146 -13.18 -10.68 2.11
C TRP A 146 -14.41 -10.88 1.22
N HIS A 147 -15.59 -10.46 1.68
CA HIS A 147 -16.84 -10.64 0.94
C HIS A 147 -17.10 -9.58 -0.16
N THR A 148 -16.19 -8.63 -0.34
CA THR A 148 -16.34 -7.58 -1.35
C THR A 148 -15.81 -8.10 -2.69
N HIS A 149 -16.70 -8.16 -3.70
CA HIS A 149 -16.29 -8.53 -5.06
C HIS A 149 -15.44 -7.43 -5.69
N ASP A 150 -14.44 -7.81 -6.49
CA ASP A 150 -13.53 -6.89 -7.18
C ASP A 150 -14.28 -5.86 -8.03
N MET A 151 -15.34 -6.28 -8.73
CA MET A 151 -16.19 -5.37 -9.52
C MET A 151 -16.81 -4.23 -8.70
N ALA A 152 -17.12 -4.47 -7.43
CA ALA A 152 -17.63 -3.40 -6.55
C ALA A 152 -16.53 -2.38 -6.20
N GLN A 153 -15.28 -2.82 -6.17
CA GLN A 153 -14.13 -1.97 -5.90
C GLN A 153 -13.66 -1.19 -7.13
N VAL A 154 -13.80 -1.75 -8.34
CA VAL A 154 -13.40 -1.08 -9.59
C VAL A 154 -14.03 0.30 -9.73
N ALA A 155 -15.28 0.47 -9.28
CA ALA A 155 -15.94 1.78 -9.32
C ALA A 155 -15.17 2.86 -8.54
N ALA A 156 -14.47 2.51 -7.47
CA ALA A 156 -13.65 3.46 -6.71
C ALA A 156 -12.38 3.89 -7.45
N LEU A 157 -11.90 3.07 -8.40
CA LEU A 157 -10.75 3.42 -9.25
C LEU A 157 -11.09 4.49 -10.30
N HIS A 158 -12.38 4.70 -10.59
CA HIS A 158 -12.81 5.69 -11.59
C HIS A 158 -12.33 7.11 -11.28
N ALA A 159 -12.09 7.44 -10.00
CA ALA A 159 -11.54 8.73 -9.62
C ALA A 159 -10.11 8.97 -10.15
N THR A 160 -9.38 7.90 -10.46
CA THR A 160 -8.01 7.92 -10.99
C THR A 160 -7.99 7.87 -12.52
N LEU A 161 -9.09 7.47 -13.15
CA LEU A 161 -9.22 7.29 -14.59
C LEU A 161 -9.85 8.52 -15.26
N HIS A 162 -9.53 8.73 -16.53
CA HIS A 162 -10.10 9.79 -17.35
C HIS A 162 -10.87 9.19 -18.56
N PRO A 163 -11.80 9.94 -19.15
CA PRO A 163 -12.46 9.50 -20.38
C PRO A 163 -11.45 9.18 -21.47
N GLY A 164 -11.56 8.00 -22.06
CA GLY A 164 -10.65 7.50 -23.09
C GLY A 164 -9.51 6.62 -22.57
N ASP A 165 -9.38 6.43 -21.26
CA ASP A 165 -8.47 5.45 -20.71
C ASP A 165 -8.98 4.02 -20.95
N VAL A 166 -8.06 3.08 -21.10
CA VAL A 166 -8.35 1.65 -21.25
C VAL A 166 -7.93 0.94 -19.97
N LEU A 167 -8.87 0.24 -19.35
CA LEU A 167 -8.62 -0.60 -18.20
C LEU A 167 -8.64 -2.07 -18.63
N VAL A 168 -7.60 -2.81 -18.29
CA VAL A 168 -7.45 -4.24 -18.60
C VAL A 168 -7.33 -5.01 -17.29
N GLY A 169 -8.14 -6.03 -17.13
CA GLY A 169 -8.13 -6.97 -15.98
C GLY A 169 -8.63 -8.32 -16.45
N ASP A 170 -8.43 -9.36 -15.62
CA ASP A 170 -8.93 -10.71 -15.82
C ASP A 170 -10.20 -10.98 -14.98
#